data_3a4807c188b7919def2ed995605c8008
#
_entry.id   3a4807c188b7919def2ed995605c8008
#
_cell.length_a   1.000
_cell.length_b   1.000
_cell.length_c   1.000
_cell.angle_alpha   90.00
_cell.angle_beta   90.00
_cell.angle_gamma   90.00
#
_symmetry.space_group_name_H-M   'P 1'
#
loop_
_entity.id
_entity.type
_entity.pdbx_description
1 polymer ?
#
loop_
_entity_poly.entity_id
_entity_poly.type
_entity_poly.pdbx_seq_one_letter_code
_entity_poly.pdbx_strand_id
1 'polypeptide(L)'
;MQLIGITHEYFFSNEDVCINALLENGLDRLHIRKPNATMQEMMHLIQHIHPMHYSKISLNDHHELALEYKLGGIHINSRNPNALQGYQGLISKSCHTIEELESIQLFDYVFLSPIFNSISKANYQSAFTLDQLYTLAQRGIINEKVIALGGISATNIKQVKEIGFGGAALLGTLWGQENIQPHECVNRLLAIKEKQ
;
A
#
# COMPACT_ATOMS: atom_id res chain seq x y z
N MET A 1 2.63 1.15 14.06
CA MET A 1 1.75 0.78 12.94
C MET A 1 2.52 1.04 11.65
N GLN A 2 2.46 0.14 10.64
CA GLN A 2 3.17 0.29 9.37
C GLN A 2 2.52 1.35 8.48
N LEU A 3 3.33 2.13 7.75
CA LEU A 3 2.89 3.03 6.69
C LEU A 3 3.35 2.49 5.33
N ILE A 4 2.39 2.18 4.47
CA ILE A 4 2.61 1.59 3.17
C ILE A 4 2.18 2.59 2.08
N GLY A 5 3.07 2.93 1.15
CA GLY A 5 2.73 3.72 -0.02
C GLY A 5 2.19 2.84 -1.14
N ILE A 6 1.26 3.37 -1.94
CA ILE A 6 0.84 2.76 -3.21
C ILE A 6 1.05 3.80 -4.30
N THR A 7 1.72 3.47 -5.41
CA THR A 7 1.93 4.41 -6.52
C THR A 7 0.63 4.74 -7.25
N HIS A 8 0.62 5.85 -7.97
CA HIS A 8 -0.40 6.09 -9.01
C HIS A 8 -0.36 4.98 -10.06
N GLU A 9 -1.46 4.79 -10.79
CA GLU A 9 -1.54 3.83 -11.89
C GLU A 9 -0.81 4.31 -13.16
N TYR A 10 -0.51 5.59 -13.26
CA TYR A 10 0.28 6.21 -14.34
C TYR A 10 1.66 6.61 -13.83
N PHE A 11 2.63 6.71 -14.74
CA PHE A 11 3.94 7.28 -14.46
C PHE A 11 3.89 8.80 -14.48
N PHE A 12 4.73 9.44 -13.68
CA PHE A 12 4.92 10.88 -13.68
C PHE A 12 6.40 11.24 -13.55
N SER A 13 6.76 12.46 -13.90
CA SER A 13 8.15 12.94 -13.85
C SER A 13 8.72 12.87 -12.44
N ASN A 14 9.94 12.36 -12.26
CA ASN A 14 10.64 12.20 -10.98
C ASN A 14 9.94 11.24 -10.00
N GLU A 15 9.13 10.29 -10.48
CA GLU A 15 8.47 9.31 -9.60
C GLU A 15 9.49 8.48 -8.82
N ASP A 16 10.55 8.05 -9.46
CA ASP A 16 11.69 7.36 -8.86
C ASP A 16 12.38 8.16 -7.75
N VAL A 17 12.58 9.47 -7.97
CA VAL A 17 13.15 10.38 -6.95
C VAL A 17 12.20 10.51 -5.75
N CYS A 18 10.89 10.64 -6.00
CA CYS A 18 9.88 10.68 -4.93
C CYS A 18 9.86 9.36 -4.13
N ILE A 19 9.93 8.23 -4.82
CA ILE A 19 9.97 6.89 -4.19
C ILE A 19 11.18 6.76 -3.26
N ASN A 20 12.37 7.07 -3.78
CA ASN A 20 13.60 7.02 -2.98
C ASN A 20 13.50 7.92 -1.74
N ALA A 21 13.07 9.18 -1.92
CA ALA A 21 12.90 10.12 -0.82
C ALA A 21 11.91 9.64 0.26
N LEU A 22 10.78 9.05 -0.13
CA LEU A 22 9.81 8.49 0.82
C LEU A 22 10.40 7.34 1.63
N LEU A 23 11.10 6.41 0.98
CA LEU A 23 11.70 5.23 1.63
C LEU A 23 12.87 5.62 2.56
N GLU A 24 13.64 6.63 2.20
CA GLU A 24 14.71 7.23 3.04
C GLU A 24 14.13 7.94 4.27
N ASN A 25 12.94 8.56 4.14
CA ASN A 25 12.29 9.26 5.25
C ASN A 25 11.31 8.37 6.05
N GLY A 26 11.46 7.05 5.91
CA GLY A 26 10.83 6.08 6.80
C GLY A 26 9.42 5.66 6.38
N LEU A 27 9.15 5.63 5.08
CA LEU A 27 8.06 4.80 4.55
C LEU A 27 8.47 3.33 4.74
N ASP A 28 7.60 2.52 5.35
CA ASP A 28 7.94 1.13 5.68
C ASP A 28 7.95 0.22 4.45
N ARG A 29 7.04 0.45 3.50
CA ARG A 29 6.90 -0.33 2.26
C ARG A 29 6.26 0.50 1.16
N LEU A 30 6.58 0.19 -0.09
CA LEU A 30 5.92 0.76 -1.27
C LEU A 30 5.40 -0.35 -2.17
N HIS A 31 4.14 -0.25 -2.57
CA HIS A 31 3.52 -1.05 -3.63
C HIS A 31 3.60 -0.30 -4.96
N ILE A 32 4.28 -0.86 -5.94
CA ILE A 32 4.25 -0.37 -7.32
C ILE A 32 3.04 -0.99 -8.02
N ARG A 33 2.04 -0.16 -8.27
CA ARG A 33 0.79 -0.53 -8.93
C ARG A 33 0.67 0.22 -10.26
N LYS A 34 0.97 -0.47 -11.35
CA LYS A 34 0.96 0.06 -12.72
C LYS A 34 0.21 -0.90 -13.66
N PRO A 35 -1.13 -0.96 -13.57
CA PRO A 35 -1.94 -2.01 -14.23
C PRO A 35 -1.83 -2.03 -15.75
N ASN A 36 -1.43 -0.91 -16.36
CA ASN A 36 -1.31 -0.76 -17.81
C ASN A 36 0.14 -0.62 -18.28
N ALA A 37 1.12 -0.76 -17.39
CA ALA A 37 2.53 -0.65 -17.74
C ALA A 37 3.02 -1.89 -18.49
N THR A 38 3.91 -1.68 -19.42
CA THR A 38 4.73 -2.75 -20.01
C THR A 38 5.80 -3.21 -19.03
N MET A 39 6.31 -4.41 -19.24
CA MET A 39 7.44 -4.93 -18.46
C MET A 39 8.65 -3.98 -18.53
N GLN A 40 8.94 -3.41 -19.71
CA GLN A 40 10.07 -2.51 -19.91
C GLN A 40 9.93 -1.21 -19.10
N GLU A 41 8.74 -0.63 -19.04
CA GLU A 41 8.48 0.56 -18.22
C GLU A 41 8.62 0.25 -16.72
N MET A 42 8.15 -0.93 -16.28
CA MET A 42 8.34 -1.38 -14.92
C MET A 42 9.81 -1.60 -14.58
N MET A 43 10.58 -2.26 -15.45
CA MET A 43 12.02 -2.43 -15.28
C MET A 43 12.73 -1.08 -15.19
N HIS A 44 12.38 -0.14 -16.08
CA HIS A 44 12.95 1.21 -16.05
C HIS A 44 12.72 1.90 -14.70
N LEU A 45 11.50 1.87 -14.17
CA LEU A 45 11.21 2.45 -12.84
C LEU A 45 12.03 1.76 -11.74
N ILE A 46 12.02 0.42 -11.70
CA ILE A 46 12.72 -0.36 -10.66
C ILE A 46 14.23 -0.06 -10.67
N GLN A 47 14.86 0.04 -11.84
CA GLN A 47 16.30 0.32 -11.98
C GLN A 47 16.72 1.69 -11.46
N HIS A 48 15.78 2.67 -11.36
CA HIS A 48 16.02 4.00 -10.80
C HIS A 48 15.71 4.09 -9.29
N ILE A 49 15.12 3.03 -8.71
CA ILE A 49 14.99 2.93 -7.25
C ILE A 49 16.31 2.39 -6.68
N HIS A 50 16.76 2.99 -5.59
CA HIS A 50 18.01 2.58 -4.92
C HIS A 50 17.92 1.10 -4.46
N PRO A 51 18.87 0.22 -4.81
CA PRO A 51 18.82 -1.20 -4.47
C PRO A 51 18.69 -1.50 -2.97
N MET A 52 19.15 -0.60 -2.11
CA MET A 52 18.97 -0.72 -0.65
C MET A 52 17.51 -0.72 -0.23
N HIS A 53 16.59 -0.24 -1.08
CA HIS A 53 15.15 -0.18 -0.82
C HIS A 53 14.38 -1.38 -1.39
N TYR A 54 15.01 -2.25 -2.18
CA TYR A 54 14.33 -3.37 -2.86
C TYR A 54 13.57 -4.29 -1.90
N SER A 55 14.07 -4.51 -0.69
CA SER A 55 13.37 -5.29 0.34
C SER A 55 12.07 -4.65 0.82
N LYS A 56 11.87 -3.36 0.57
CA LYS A 56 10.66 -2.60 0.91
C LYS A 56 9.69 -2.44 -0.28
N ILE A 57 10.03 -2.94 -1.47
CA ILE A 57 9.19 -2.83 -2.66
C ILE A 57 8.33 -4.07 -2.82
N SER A 58 7.05 -3.87 -3.12
CA SER A 58 6.11 -4.92 -3.53
C SER A 58 5.53 -4.59 -4.92
N LEU A 59 5.39 -5.60 -5.78
CA LEU A 59 4.78 -5.44 -7.10
C LEU A 59 3.35 -5.94 -7.13
N ASN A 60 2.45 -5.14 -7.71
CA ASN A 60 1.07 -5.53 -7.94
C ASN A 60 0.87 -6.17 -9.32
N ASP A 61 1.78 -5.93 -10.23
CA ASP A 61 1.77 -6.40 -11.61
C ASP A 61 3.20 -6.80 -12.00
N HIS A 62 3.40 -7.64 -13.03
CA HIS A 62 4.73 -8.13 -13.45
C HIS A 62 5.53 -8.77 -12.31
N HIS A 63 4.92 -9.72 -11.62
CA HIS A 63 5.50 -10.35 -10.41
C HIS A 63 6.86 -11.02 -10.68
N GLU A 64 7.13 -11.47 -11.91
CA GLU A 64 8.41 -12.05 -12.33
C GLU A 64 9.59 -11.11 -12.07
N LEU A 65 9.40 -9.79 -12.17
CA LEU A 65 10.42 -8.80 -11.85
C LEU A 65 10.78 -8.79 -10.35
N ALA A 66 9.87 -9.25 -9.50
CA ALA A 66 10.18 -9.36 -8.07
C ALA A 66 11.23 -10.45 -7.79
N LEU A 67 11.26 -11.52 -8.58
CA LEU A 67 12.34 -12.52 -8.53
C LEU A 67 13.64 -11.97 -9.12
N GLU A 68 13.57 -11.34 -10.29
CA GLU A 68 14.75 -10.83 -11.01
C GLU A 68 15.52 -9.80 -10.20
N TYR A 69 14.80 -8.81 -9.62
CA TYR A 69 15.40 -7.72 -8.84
C TYR A 69 15.48 -8.03 -7.34
N LYS A 70 15.07 -9.22 -6.89
CA LYS A 70 15.01 -9.62 -5.46
C LYS A 70 14.23 -8.63 -4.61
N LEU A 71 13.06 -8.22 -5.10
CA LEU A 71 12.19 -7.29 -4.37
C LEU A 71 11.51 -7.98 -3.19
N GLY A 72 11.11 -7.18 -2.20
CA GLY A 72 10.62 -7.67 -0.92
C GLY A 72 9.23 -8.26 -0.92
N GLY A 73 8.40 -8.06 -1.97
CA GLY A 73 7.03 -8.57 -1.96
C GLY A 73 6.32 -8.57 -3.31
N ILE A 74 5.23 -9.33 -3.36
CA ILE A 74 4.24 -9.32 -4.44
C ILE A 74 2.84 -9.13 -3.84
N HIS A 75 1.91 -8.60 -4.64
CA HIS A 75 0.54 -8.36 -4.24
C HIS A 75 -0.44 -9.08 -5.14
N ILE A 76 -1.15 -10.05 -4.58
CA ILE A 76 -2.15 -10.84 -5.28
C ILE A 76 -3.41 -10.00 -5.50
N ASN A 77 -3.90 -9.97 -6.72
CA ASN A 77 -5.09 -9.26 -7.14
C ASN A 77 -5.81 -10.01 -8.26
N SER A 78 -6.96 -9.50 -8.74
CA SER A 78 -7.77 -10.17 -9.77
C SER A 78 -7.03 -10.37 -11.11
N ARG A 79 -6.06 -9.52 -11.44
CA ARG A 79 -5.23 -9.66 -12.66
C ARG A 79 -4.13 -10.70 -12.48
N ASN A 80 -3.60 -10.81 -11.26
CA ASN A 80 -2.51 -11.71 -10.87
C ASN A 80 -2.94 -12.52 -9.64
N PRO A 81 -3.81 -13.54 -9.82
CA PRO A 81 -4.46 -14.23 -8.70
C PRO A 81 -3.56 -15.26 -7.99
N ASN A 82 -2.44 -15.61 -8.61
CA ASN A 82 -1.55 -16.66 -8.10
C ASN A 82 -0.19 -16.08 -7.70
N ALA A 83 0.34 -16.59 -6.60
CA ALA A 83 1.72 -16.34 -6.22
C ALA A 83 2.68 -17.06 -7.18
N LEU A 84 3.87 -16.47 -7.36
CA LEU A 84 4.93 -17.10 -8.15
C LEU A 84 5.46 -18.35 -7.42
N GLN A 85 5.64 -19.42 -8.17
CA GLN A 85 6.23 -20.64 -7.63
C GLN A 85 7.65 -20.36 -7.12
N GLY A 86 7.91 -20.75 -5.87
CA GLY A 86 9.24 -20.58 -5.26
C GLY A 86 9.59 -19.17 -4.79
N TYR A 87 8.65 -18.21 -4.87
CA TYR A 87 8.87 -16.87 -4.33
C TYR A 87 8.98 -16.90 -2.80
N GLN A 88 10.02 -16.28 -2.26
CA GLN A 88 10.34 -16.28 -0.82
C GLN A 88 10.10 -14.91 -0.14
N GLY A 89 9.69 -13.89 -0.90
CA GLY A 89 9.33 -12.58 -0.34
C GLY A 89 7.92 -12.56 0.22
N LEU A 90 7.50 -11.41 0.72
CA LEU A 90 6.17 -11.23 1.31
C LEU A 90 5.09 -11.32 0.23
N ILE A 91 3.99 -11.98 0.59
CA ILE A 91 2.80 -12.11 -0.26
C ILE A 91 1.63 -11.41 0.42
N SER A 92 1.06 -10.43 -0.26
CA SER A 92 -0.11 -9.69 0.22
C SER A 92 -1.29 -9.82 -0.74
N LYS A 93 -2.48 -9.47 -0.26
CA LYS A 93 -3.74 -9.52 -1.02
C LYS A 93 -4.64 -8.33 -0.68
N SER A 94 -5.50 -7.92 -1.62
CA SER A 94 -6.63 -7.01 -1.34
C SER A 94 -7.86 -7.80 -0.87
N CYS A 95 -8.53 -7.29 0.18
CA CYS A 95 -9.80 -7.75 0.68
C CYS A 95 -10.80 -6.59 0.68
N HIS A 96 -12.04 -6.88 0.30
CA HIS A 96 -13.12 -5.88 0.18
C HIS A 96 -14.34 -6.25 1.04
N THR A 97 -14.37 -7.46 1.59
CA THR A 97 -15.45 -7.95 2.45
C THR A 97 -14.88 -8.59 3.72
N ILE A 98 -15.75 -8.82 4.71
CA ILE A 98 -15.37 -9.47 5.97
C ILE A 98 -15.04 -10.94 5.73
N GLU A 99 -15.78 -11.59 4.86
CA GLU A 99 -15.61 -13.02 4.52
C GLU A 99 -14.23 -13.28 3.90
N GLU A 100 -13.71 -12.32 3.12
CA GLU A 100 -12.36 -12.42 2.55
C GLU A 100 -11.26 -12.38 3.62
N LEU A 101 -11.51 -11.81 4.80
CA LEU A 101 -10.57 -11.80 5.93
C LEU A 101 -10.47 -13.16 6.64
N GLU A 102 -11.44 -14.06 6.48
CA GLU A 102 -11.43 -15.38 7.13
C GLU A 102 -10.34 -16.30 6.58
N SER A 103 -9.80 -16.02 5.38
CA SER A 103 -8.80 -16.85 4.69
C SER A 103 -7.45 -16.16 4.49
N ILE A 104 -7.05 -15.27 5.40
CA ILE A 104 -5.82 -14.48 5.26
C ILE A 104 -4.56 -15.17 5.82
N GLN A 105 -4.66 -16.37 6.37
CA GLN A 105 -3.55 -17.07 7.03
C GLN A 105 -2.37 -17.35 6.10
N LEU A 106 -2.65 -17.49 4.80
CA LEU A 106 -1.65 -17.76 3.76
C LEU A 106 -0.89 -16.50 3.30
N PHE A 107 -1.31 -15.32 3.78
CA PHE A 107 -0.72 -14.04 3.42
C PHE A 107 0.05 -13.45 4.60
N ASP A 108 1.12 -12.71 4.29
CA ASP A 108 1.88 -11.98 5.30
C ASP A 108 1.07 -10.80 5.82
N TYR A 109 0.36 -10.11 4.95
CA TYR A 109 -0.63 -9.08 5.28
C TYR A 109 -1.67 -8.91 4.16
N VAL A 110 -2.77 -8.25 4.49
CA VAL A 110 -3.83 -7.94 3.53
C VAL A 110 -4.26 -6.49 3.63
N PHE A 111 -4.69 -5.91 2.52
CA PHE A 111 -5.38 -4.62 2.53
C PHE A 111 -6.88 -4.83 2.71
N LEU A 112 -7.50 -4.13 3.65
CA LEU A 112 -8.95 -4.02 3.74
C LEU A 112 -9.38 -2.65 3.25
N SER A 113 -10.27 -2.61 2.24
CA SER A 113 -10.70 -1.35 1.60
C SER A 113 -12.13 -1.40 1.06
N PRO A 114 -12.80 -0.23 0.99
CA PRO A 114 -12.38 1.08 1.50
C PRO A 114 -12.78 1.28 2.96
N ILE A 115 -11.85 1.80 3.80
CA ILE A 115 -12.12 2.04 5.22
C ILE A 115 -12.84 3.38 5.42
N PHE A 116 -12.40 4.45 4.74
CA PHE A 116 -13.04 5.76 4.76
C PHE A 116 -13.46 6.19 3.35
N ASN A 117 -14.33 7.19 3.27
CA ASN A 117 -14.70 7.78 1.98
C ASN A 117 -13.47 8.31 1.25
N SER A 118 -13.41 8.08 -0.05
CA SER A 118 -12.26 8.51 -0.84
C SER A 118 -12.13 10.04 -0.86
N ILE A 119 -10.91 10.53 -0.66
CA ILE A 119 -10.56 11.95 -0.80
C ILE A 119 -10.41 12.33 -2.28
N SER A 120 -10.04 11.36 -3.13
CA SER A 120 -9.66 11.58 -4.53
C SER A 120 -10.67 11.08 -5.56
N LYS A 121 -11.66 10.25 -5.16
CA LYS A 121 -12.68 9.70 -6.07
C LYS A 121 -14.07 10.07 -5.57
N ALA A 122 -14.78 10.92 -6.29
CA ALA A 122 -16.19 11.15 -6.06
C ALA A 122 -16.97 9.82 -6.14
N ASN A 123 -17.84 9.54 -5.16
CA ASN A 123 -18.67 8.32 -5.04
C ASN A 123 -17.98 7.04 -4.56
N TYR A 124 -16.77 7.06 -4.03
CA TYR A 124 -16.18 5.90 -3.39
C TYR A 124 -16.40 5.99 -1.87
N GLN A 125 -17.54 5.42 -1.43
CA GLN A 125 -17.94 5.44 -0.01
C GLN A 125 -17.25 4.33 0.76
N SER A 126 -17.11 4.53 2.09
CA SER A 126 -16.69 3.47 3.01
C SER A 126 -17.60 2.25 2.88
N ALA A 127 -17.01 1.06 2.84
CA ALA A 127 -17.76 -0.20 2.86
C ALA A 127 -18.12 -0.64 4.29
N PHE A 128 -17.57 0.01 5.31
CA PHE A 128 -17.69 -0.38 6.71
C PHE A 128 -18.06 0.81 7.59
N THR A 129 -18.93 0.59 8.57
CA THR A 129 -19.13 1.55 9.65
C THR A 129 -18.02 1.43 10.71
N LEU A 130 -17.78 2.48 11.48
CA LEU A 130 -16.80 2.44 12.57
C LEU A 130 -17.13 1.36 13.60
N ASP A 131 -18.40 1.20 13.97
CA ASP A 131 -18.85 0.19 14.93
C ASP A 131 -18.56 -1.24 14.42
N GLN A 132 -18.74 -1.47 13.12
CA GLN A 132 -18.34 -2.75 12.51
C GLN A 132 -16.83 -2.97 12.62
N LEU A 133 -15.99 -1.97 12.32
CA LEU A 133 -14.54 -2.09 12.41
C LEU A 133 -14.07 -2.37 13.84
N TYR A 134 -14.61 -1.67 14.84
CA TYR A 134 -14.31 -1.95 16.25
C TYR A 134 -14.74 -3.36 16.67
N THR A 135 -15.92 -3.80 16.23
CA THR A 135 -16.40 -5.16 16.52
C THR A 135 -15.48 -6.23 15.91
N LEU A 136 -15.01 -6.02 14.66
CA LEU A 136 -14.07 -6.92 13.99
C LEU A 136 -12.72 -6.97 14.71
N ALA A 137 -12.24 -5.83 15.21
CA ALA A 137 -11.02 -5.76 16.01
C ALA A 137 -11.16 -6.51 17.35
N GLN A 138 -12.25 -6.33 18.08
CA GLN A 138 -12.54 -7.06 19.31
C GLN A 138 -12.60 -8.57 19.12
N ARG A 139 -13.03 -9.02 17.93
CA ARG A 139 -13.06 -10.45 17.54
C ARG A 139 -11.71 -10.95 17.02
N GLY A 140 -10.67 -10.11 16.96
CA GLY A 140 -9.34 -10.46 16.44
C GLY A 140 -9.28 -10.64 14.92
N ILE A 141 -10.35 -10.28 14.18
CA ILE A 141 -10.39 -10.35 12.72
C ILE A 141 -9.52 -9.23 12.14
N ILE A 142 -9.67 -7.99 12.64
CA ILE A 142 -8.69 -6.92 12.41
C ILE A 142 -7.55 -7.10 13.41
N ASN A 143 -6.33 -7.24 12.91
CA ASN A 143 -5.13 -7.51 13.68
C ASN A 143 -3.89 -6.94 12.95
N GLU A 144 -2.69 -7.31 13.39
CA GLU A 144 -1.41 -6.83 12.83
C GLU A 144 -1.19 -7.15 11.34
N LYS A 145 -1.91 -8.13 10.79
CA LYS A 145 -1.85 -8.48 9.36
C LYS A 145 -2.81 -7.66 8.50
N VAL A 146 -3.77 -6.96 9.09
CA VAL A 146 -4.78 -6.21 8.33
C VAL A 146 -4.37 -4.75 8.21
N ILE A 147 -4.14 -4.30 7.00
CA ILE A 147 -3.72 -2.94 6.66
C ILE A 147 -4.93 -2.16 6.14
N ALA A 148 -5.23 -1.04 6.77
CA ALA A 148 -6.31 -0.16 6.35
C ALA A 148 -5.97 0.53 5.02
N LEU A 149 -6.89 0.53 4.05
CA LEU A 149 -6.74 1.25 2.78
C LEU A 149 -8.03 2.00 2.43
N GLY A 150 -7.88 3.19 1.86
CA GLY A 150 -8.97 4.05 1.38
C GLY A 150 -9.30 5.19 2.30
N GLY A 151 -9.21 6.42 1.79
CA GLY A 151 -9.53 7.68 2.46
C GLY A 151 -8.67 8.02 3.68
N ILE A 152 -7.49 7.41 3.83
CA ILE A 152 -6.62 7.62 4.98
C ILE A 152 -5.83 8.92 4.83
N SER A 153 -5.76 9.69 5.91
CA SER A 153 -5.09 11.00 5.98
C SER A 153 -4.56 11.27 7.38
N ALA A 154 -3.85 12.38 7.57
CA ALA A 154 -3.40 12.83 8.88
C ALA A 154 -4.55 13.12 9.86
N THR A 155 -5.78 13.31 9.38
CA THR A 155 -6.94 13.60 10.26
C THR A 155 -7.56 12.34 10.84
N ASN A 156 -7.36 11.15 10.22
CA ASN A 156 -7.99 9.91 10.67
C ASN A 156 -6.99 8.75 10.97
N ILE A 157 -5.69 8.98 10.77
CA ILE A 157 -4.66 7.95 11.01
C ILE A 157 -4.64 7.46 12.46
N LYS A 158 -4.90 8.35 13.42
CA LYS A 158 -5.01 7.98 14.83
C LYS A 158 -6.15 6.98 15.07
N GLN A 159 -7.30 7.19 14.43
CA GLN A 159 -8.44 6.27 14.51
C GLN A 159 -8.12 4.89 13.92
N VAL A 160 -7.36 4.84 12.81
CA VAL A 160 -6.88 3.57 12.24
C VAL A 160 -6.05 2.79 13.26
N LYS A 161 -5.17 3.48 14.00
CA LYS A 161 -4.37 2.87 15.06
C LYS A 161 -5.23 2.40 16.25
N GLU A 162 -6.18 3.22 16.68
CA GLU A 162 -7.09 2.92 17.80
C GLU A 162 -8.00 1.72 17.51
N ILE A 163 -8.41 1.52 16.26
CA ILE A 163 -9.17 0.33 15.85
C ILE A 163 -8.30 -0.94 15.96
N GLY A 164 -6.98 -0.83 15.79
CA GLY A 164 -6.06 -1.98 15.91
C GLY A 164 -5.57 -2.54 14.59
N PHE A 165 -5.64 -1.78 13.49
CA PHE A 165 -5.01 -2.17 12.23
C PHE A 165 -3.49 -2.26 12.39
N GLY A 166 -2.87 -3.24 11.71
CA GLY A 166 -1.41 -3.40 11.67
C GLY A 166 -0.70 -2.29 10.89
N GLY A 167 -1.40 -1.62 9.98
CA GLY A 167 -0.86 -0.54 9.16
C GLY A 167 -1.91 0.27 8.43
N ALA A 168 -1.43 1.29 7.72
CA ALA A 168 -2.21 2.13 6.82
C ALA A 168 -1.56 2.23 5.45
N ALA A 169 -2.33 2.04 4.39
CA ALA A 169 -1.89 2.20 3.01
C ALA A 169 -2.37 3.55 2.46
N LEU A 170 -1.43 4.30 1.90
CA LEU A 170 -1.56 5.67 1.47
C LEU A 170 -1.37 5.78 -0.04
N LEU A 171 -2.30 6.46 -0.74
CA LEU A 171 -2.20 6.78 -2.15
C LEU A 171 -2.36 8.29 -2.35
N GLY A 172 -3.59 8.79 -2.50
CA GLY A 172 -3.82 10.21 -2.80
C GLY A 172 -3.25 11.17 -1.77
N THR A 173 -3.28 10.81 -0.49
CA THR A 173 -2.71 11.62 0.60
C THR A 173 -1.18 11.74 0.50
N LEU A 174 -0.51 10.70 0.00
CA LEU A 174 0.94 10.66 -0.10
C LEU A 174 1.44 11.50 -1.29
N TRP A 175 0.83 11.31 -2.45
CA TRP A 175 1.28 11.93 -3.71
C TRP A 175 0.69 13.31 -3.96
N GLY A 176 -0.54 13.59 -3.52
CA GLY A 176 -1.29 14.78 -3.91
C GLY A 176 -1.92 14.64 -5.31
N GLN A 177 -2.30 15.77 -5.92
CA GLN A 177 -3.03 15.76 -7.20
C GLN A 177 -2.23 16.30 -8.37
N GLU A 178 -1.40 17.32 -8.17
CA GLU A 178 -0.67 18.02 -9.24
C GLU A 178 0.76 18.33 -8.81
N ASN A 179 1.67 18.47 -9.80
CA ASN A 179 3.07 18.89 -9.59
C ASN A 179 3.78 18.14 -8.45
N ILE A 180 3.72 16.81 -8.48
CA ILE A 180 4.27 15.96 -7.43
C ILE A 180 5.77 16.22 -7.30
N GLN A 181 6.19 16.72 -6.12
CA GLN A 181 7.59 17.00 -5.81
C GLN A 181 8.08 16.13 -4.64
N PRO A 182 9.34 15.66 -4.65
CA PRO A 182 9.87 14.77 -3.61
C PRO A 182 9.70 15.33 -2.19
N HIS A 183 10.04 16.61 -1.96
CA HIS A 183 9.93 17.24 -0.65
C HIS A 183 8.48 17.33 -0.15
N GLU A 184 7.51 17.52 -1.04
CA GLU A 184 6.10 17.56 -0.67
C GLU A 184 5.57 16.18 -0.27
N CYS A 185 5.98 15.12 -0.99
CA CYS A 185 5.65 13.74 -0.62
C CYS A 185 6.20 13.40 0.77
N VAL A 186 7.45 13.78 1.04
CA VAL A 186 8.08 13.60 2.35
C VAL A 186 7.34 14.39 3.44
N ASN A 187 7.01 15.66 3.20
CA ASN A 187 6.26 16.46 4.17
C ASN A 187 4.90 15.85 4.51
N ARG A 188 4.17 15.32 3.51
CA ARG A 188 2.90 14.61 3.72
C ARG A 188 3.09 13.33 4.54
N LEU A 189 4.12 12.55 4.26
CA LEU A 189 4.48 11.36 5.04
C LEU A 189 4.78 11.72 6.50
N LEU A 190 5.61 12.74 6.73
CA LEU A 190 5.97 13.18 8.08
C LEU A 190 4.76 13.69 8.87
N ALA A 191 3.87 14.46 8.24
CA ALA A 191 2.62 14.91 8.86
C ALA A 191 1.70 13.76 9.29
N ILE A 192 1.69 12.64 8.56
CA ILE A 192 0.97 11.44 8.95
C ILE A 192 1.66 10.74 10.12
N LYS A 193 2.99 10.62 10.08
CA LYS A 193 3.79 10.00 11.15
C LYS A 193 3.64 10.74 12.48
N GLU A 194 3.57 12.07 12.47
CA GLU A 194 3.36 12.88 13.68
C GLU A 194 1.98 12.65 14.33
N LYS A 195 0.97 12.26 13.55
CA LYS A 195 -0.40 12.01 14.03
C LYS A 195 -0.68 10.53 14.35
N GLN A 196 0.22 9.65 14.01
CA GLN A 196 0.16 8.21 14.25
C GLN A 196 0.46 7.87 15.72
#